data_001fd8f8e1d5e533a6653b9cc425ed80
#
_entry.id   001fd8f8e1d5e533a6653b9cc425ed80
#
_cell.length_a   1.000
_cell.length_b   1.000
_cell.length_c   1.000
_cell.angle_alpha   90.00
_cell.angle_beta   90.00
_cell.angle_gamma   90.00
#
_symmetry.space_group_name_H-M   'P 1'
#
loop_
_entity.id
_entity.type
_entity.pdbx_description
1 polymer ?
#
loop_
_entity_poly.entity_id
_entity_poly.type
_entity_poly.pdbx_seq_one_letter_code
_entity_poly.pdbx_strand_id
1 'polypeptide(L)'
;MKASGFTPWPQEMAQKYRDAGFWTQQTIPEMLEASAQRYSECVALAAGEQQWTYQTLVEQVDKLAAGFQHKLNLKSGDKAVLHLPNVGEFYLSFFALLKIGVQPVLALPAHRYSEIRYFCHFTEAKVLITAPQLGVKTAEIAQQVAADLPSLKTLVWAGEESLMPTGAQALNTLFLEEVGAQSDVAEDFAFFQLSGGTTGTPKLIPRTHSDYLYSVSASNDVCQFSARTRYLCILPAAHNFPLSSPGALGCFMAGGMVVLAPDASPQTAFSLIEKHQITVAALVPPLALLWLDEAARTQQNIASLQVLQVGGARFSEEAAKRVKPELGCTLQQVFGMAEGLVNYTRLDDPESEIVTTQGRPMSPADEFLVLDEAGNPVPKGTAGILFVRGPYTIQGYYHAPEHNQRSFTELGYYRTGDIVVMTEAGNLQVVGRDKDQINRGGEKIAAEEVENHLLAHDSVHDAAVIAIPDEYLGERSCAALVCRAKNPKAIEIKRFLRGRGLADFKIPDRVIFVDVLPKTPVGKINKNKLLELI
;
A
#
# COMPACT_ATOMS: atom_id res chain seq x y z
N MET A 1 -27.09 5.34 12.83
CA MET A 1 -27.18 3.84 12.79
C MET A 1 -25.77 3.32 12.56
N LYS A 2 -25.26 2.43 13.42
CA LYS A 2 -23.94 1.82 13.18
C LYS A 2 -23.98 1.10 11.83
N ALA A 3 -22.99 1.36 10.97
CA ALA A 3 -22.90 0.70 9.67
C ALA A 3 -22.87 -0.82 9.87
N SER A 4 -23.85 -1.53 9.31
CA SER A 4 -23.88 -3.00 9.37
C SER A 4 -22.59 -3.53 8.76
N GLY A 5 -21.93 -4.47 9.46
CA GLY A 5 -20.69 -5.11 8.99
C GLY A 5 -19.37 -4.43 9.40
N PHE A 6 -19.40 -3.25 9.99
CA PHE A 6 -18.22 -2.59 10.58
C PHE A 6 -18.06 -3.01 12.05
N THR A 7 -16.84 -3.37 12.46
CA THR A 7 -16.49 -3.67 13.84
C THR A 7 -15.78 -2.45 14.46
N PRO A 8 -16.46 -1.66 15.32
CA PRO A 8 -15.85 -0.50 15.95
C PRO A 8 -14.88 -0.92 17.06
N TRP A 9 -13.97 -0.01 17.43
CA TRP A 9 -13.15 -0.21 18.62
C TRP A 9 -14.02 -0.32 19.88
N PRO A 10 -13.60 -1.11 20.89
CA PRO A 10 -14.22 -1.11 22.21
C PRO A 10 -14.27 0.31 22.76
N GLN A 11 -15.37 0.68 23.39
CA GLN A 11 -15.62 2.05 23.84
C GLN A 11 -14.52 2.59 24.79
N GLU A 12 -14.02 1.75 25.71
CA GLU A 12 -12.95 2.12 26.64
C GLU A 12 -11.64 2.42 25.89
N MET A 13 -11.33 1.62 24.88
CA MET A 13 -10.13 1.80 24.05
C MET A 13 -10.23 3.07 23.20
N ALA A 14 -11.38 3.30 22.56
CA ALA A 14 -11.63 4.53 21.80
C ALA A 14 -11.52 5.77 22.70
N GLN A 15 -12.04 5.71 23.93
CA GLN A 15 -11.93 6.81 24.90
C GLN A 15 -10.46 7.05 25.29
N LYS A 16 -9.70 5.98 25.58
CA LYS A 16 -8.25 6.08 25.86
C LYS A 16 -7.50 6.81 24.74
N TYR A 17 -7.81 6.52 23.47
CA TYR A 17 -7.15 7.14 22.34
C TYR A 17 -7.53 8.62 22.17
N ARG A 18 -8.78 9.00 22.48
CA ARG A 18 -9.21 10.41 22.51
C ARG A 18 -8.52 11.17 23.65
N ASP A 19 -8.52 10.62 24.86
CA ASP A 19 -7.93 11.26 26.04
C ASP A 19 -6.41 11.44 25.88
N ALA A 20 -5.76 10.52 25.16
CA ALA A 20 -4.34 10.63 24.83
C ALA A 20 -4.06 11.59 23.66
N GLY A 21 -5.09 12.16 23.01
CA GLY A 21 -4.94 13.07 21.87
C GLY A 21 -4.56 12.39 20.55
N PHE A 22 -4.61 11.06 20.49
CA PHE A 22 -4.34 10.33 19.24
C PHE A 22 -5.49 10.51 18.24
N TRP A 23 -6.72 10.47 18.71
CA TRP A 23 -7.90 10.68 17.89
C TRP A 23 -8.45 12.09 18.09
N THR A 24 -8.46 12.85 17.01
CA THR A 24 -9.07 14.17 16.96
C THR A 24 -10.49 14.05 16.40
N GLN A 25 -11.28 15.11 16.54
CA GLN A 25 -12.61 15.20 15.93
C GLN A 25 -12.55 15.60 14.44
N GLN A 26 -11.35 15.74 13.89
CA GLN A 26 -11.12 16.18 12.52
C GLN A 26 -11.39 15.05 11.51
N THR A 27 -12.04 15.39 10.40
CA THR A 27 -12.19 14.52 9.24
C THR A 27 -11.05 14.72 8.24
N ILE A 28 -10.86 13.78 7.30
CA ILE A 28 -9.85 13.89 6.24
C ILE A 28 -10.09 15.12 5.34
N PRO A 29 -11.32 15.46 4.91
CA PRO A 29 -11.58 16.72 4.20
C PRO A 29 -11.24 17.96 5.04
N GLU A 30 -11.59 18.00 6.31
CA GLU A 30 -11.27 19.14 7.20
C GLU A 30 -9.75 19.31 7.40
N MET A 31 -8.98 18.23 7.39
CA MET A 31 -7.52 18.30 7.38
C MET A 31 -7.01 19.03 6.14
N LEU A 32 -7.57 18.75 4.95
CA LEU A 32 -7.21 19.43 3.72
C LEU A 32 -7.61 20.92 3.75
N GLU A 33 -8.80 21.23 4.26
CA GLU A 33 -9.29 22.61 4.45
C GLU A 33 -8.39 23.41 5.40
N ALA A 34 -7.99 22.80 6.54
CA ALA A 34 -7.06 23.40 7.48
C ALA A 34 -5.68 23.67 6.85
N SER A 35 -5.22 22.79 5.97
CA SER A 35 -3.99 22.99 5.21
C SER A 35 -4.15 24.13 4.18
N ALA A 36 -5.30 24.23 3.51
CA ALA A 36 -5.60 25.30 2.58
C ALA A 36 -5.63 26.69 3.25
N GLN A 37 -6.12 26.78 4.48
CA GLN A 37 -6.07 28.02 5.26
C GLN A 37 -4.64 28.50 5.54
N ARG A 38 -3.68 27.58 5.67
CA ARG A 38 -2.27 27.90 5.99
C ARG A 38 -1.39 28.08 4.75
N TYR A 39 -1.70 27.37 3.68
CA TYR A 39 -0.84 27.22 2.50
C TYR A 39 -1.59 27.51 1.19
N SER A 40 -2.61 28.38 1.24
CA SER A 40 -3.58 28.70 0.19
C SER A 40 -2.98 28.68 -1.22
N GLU A 41 -1.94 29.51 -1.45
CA GLU A 41 -1.31 29.74 -2.76
C GLU A 41 -0.23 28.68 -3.11
N CYS A 42 0.13 27.80 -2.18
CA CYS A 42 1.11 26.76 -2.45
C CYS A 42 0.49 25.67 -3.34
N VAL A 43 1.28 25.13 -4.27
CA VAL A 43 0.83 23.98 -5.08
C VAL A 43 0.73 22.76 -4.19
N ALA A 44 -0.48 22.19 -4.08
CA ALA A 44 -0.77 20.99 -3.32
C ALA A 44 -0.62 19.73 -4.17
N LEU A 45 -1.08 19.76 -5.42
CA LEU A 45 -1.16 18.61 -6.31
C LEU A 45 -0.72 18.99 -7.73
N ALA A 46 0.07 18.11 -8.37
CA ALA A 46 0.42 18.21 -9.78
C ALA A 46 0.22 16.87 -10.48
N ALA A 47 -0.39 16.89 -11.67
CA ALA A 47 -0.63 15.73 -12.51
C ALA A 47 -0.47 16.14 -13.99
N GLY A 48 0.57 15.65 -14.65
CA GLY A 48 0.92 16.08 -16.01
C GLY A 48 1.22 17.59 -16.06
N GLU A 49 0.44 18.33 -16.82
CA GLU A 49 0.55 19.80 -16.92
C GLU A 49 -0.43 20.53 -15.98
N GLN A 50 -1.33 19.81 -15.32
CA GLN A 50 -2.30 20.40 -14.39
C GLN A 50 -1.68 20.55 -13.01
N GLN A 51 -1.98 21.68 -12.36
CA GLN A 51 -1.58 21.96 -10.98
C GLN A 51 -2.75 22.60 -10.22
N TRP A 52 -2.89 22.20 -8.97
CA TRP A 52 -3.87 22.78 -8.05
C TRP A 52 -3.12 23.35 -6.84
N THR A 53 -3.37 24.61 -6.52
CA THR A 53 -3.00 25.16 -5.22
C THR A 53 -3.89 24.52 -4.15
N TYR A 54 -3.55 24.66 -2.88
CA TYR A 54 -4.41 24.18 -1.79
C TYR A 54 -5.80 24.79 -1.88
N GLN A 55 -5.89 26.09 -2.16
CA GLN A 55 -7.16 26.78 -2.33
C GLN A 55 -7.95 26.20 -3.49
N THR A 56 -7.37 26.12 -4.68
CA THR A 56 -8.07 25.60 -5.86
C THR A 56 -8.44 24.13 -5.71
N LEU A 57 -7.64 23.34 -5.00
CA LEU A 57 -7.95 21.94 -4.71
C LEU A 57 -9.22 21.83 -3.85
N VAL A 58 -9.31 22.60 -2.75
CA VAL A 58 -10.50 22.62 -1.88
C VAL A 58 -11.72 23.11 -2.64
N GLU A 59 -11.61 24.20 -3.41
CA GLU A 59 -12.72 24.73 -4.23
C GLU A 59 -13.25 23.68 -5.22
N GLN A 60 -12.36 22.94 -5.89
CA GLN A 60 -12.76 21.89 -6.83
C GLN A 60 -13.40 20.68 -6.09
N VAL A 61 -12.87 20.33 -4.92
CA VAL A 61 -13.48 19.31 -4.04
C VAL A 61 -14.90 19.70 -3.65
N ASP A 62 -15.12 20.94 -3.27
CA ASP A 62 -16.44 21.47 -2.88
C ASP A 62 -17.44 21.41 -4.03
N LYS A 63 -17.05 21.89 -5.21
CA LYS A 63 -17.88 21.85 -6.41
C LYS A 63 -18.24 20.42 -6.82
N LEU A 64 -17.28 19.49 -6.72
CA LEU A 64 -17.51 18.08 -7.04
C LEU A 64 -18.39 17.38 -5.99
N ALA A 65 -18.20 17.69 -4.70
CA ALA A 65 -19.04 17.21 -3.61
C ALA A 65 -20.51 17.60 -3.80
N ALA A 66 -20.77 18.89 -4.16
CA ALA A 66 -22.09 19.36 -4.52
C ALA A 66 -22.68 18.58 -5.71
N GLY A 67 -21.89 18.33 -6.75
CA GLY A 67 -22.31 17.53 -7.89
C GLY A 67 -22.66 16.09 -7.53
N PHE A 68 -21.87 15.44 -6.70
CA PHE A 68 -22.17 14.11 -6.19
C PHE A 68 -23.48 14.09 -5.37
N GLN A 69 -23.69 15.11 -4.55
CA GLN A 69 -24.89 15.22 -3.72
C GLN A 69 -26.15 15.54 -4.54
N HIS A 70 -26.10 16.55 -5.42
CA HIS A 70 -27.27 17.09 -6.10
C HIS A 70 -27.59 16.40 -7.44
N LYS A 71 -26.56 16.10 -8.26
CA LYS A 71 -26.77 15.41 -9.55
C LYS A 71 -26.86 13.91 -9.44
N LEU A 72 -26.05 13.28 -8.57
CA LEU A 72 -26.07 11.82 -8.39
C LEU A 72 -26.95 11.39 -7.22
N ASN A 73 -27.50 12.33 -6.44
CA ASN A 73 -28.32 12.09 -5.26
C ASN A 73 -27.65 11.14 -4.24
N LEU A 74 -26.32 11.26 -4.10
CA LEU A 74 -25.56 10.51 -3.11
C LEU A 74 -25.77 11.11 -1.71
N LYS A 75 -25.78 10.23 -0.72
CA LYS A 75 -26.03 10.56 0.69
C LYS A 75 -24.98 9.93 1.59
N SER A 76 -24.80 10.51 2.76
CA SER A 76 -23.95 9.90 3.81
C SER A 76 -24.31 8.43 4.03
N GLY A 77 -23.30 7.57 4.11
CA GLY A 77 -23.41 6.12 4.23
C GLY A 77 -23.55 5.36 2.90
N ASP A 78 -23.76 6.03 1.76
CA ASP A 78 -23.67 5.40 0.45
C ASP A 78 -22.24 4.98 0.14
N LYS A 79 -22.06 4.00 -0.75
CA LYS A 79 -20.73 3.55 -1.17
C LYS A 79 -20.50 3.86 -2.64
N ALA A 80 -19.26 4.19 -2.96
CA ALA A 80 -18.77 4.40 -4.32
C ALA A 80 -17.50 3.58 -4.56
N VAL A 81 -17.38 2.91 -5.69
CA VAL A 81 -16.10 2.29 -6.08
C VAL A 81 -15.29 3.33 -6.85
N LEU A 82 -14.12 3.69 -6.31
CA LEU A 82 -13.19 4.63 -6.91
C LEU A 82 -12.06 3.82 -7.59
N HIS A 83 -12.14 3.70 -8.92
CA HIS A 83 -11.22 2.94 -9.75
C HIS A 83 -10.55 3.88 -10.74
N LEU A 84 -9.54 4.60 -10.28
CA LEU A 84 -8.80 5.58 -11.04
C LEU A 84 -7.29 5.32 -10.98
N PRO A 85 -6.55 5.67 -12.05
CA PRO A 85 -5.09 5.69 -12.02
C PRO A 85 -4.56 6.90 -11.25
N ASN A 86 -3.26 7.16 -11.34
CA ASN A 86 -2.62 8.34 -10.74
C ASN A 86 -2.95 9.62 -11.55
N VAL A 87 -4.17 10.12 -11.37
CA VAL A 87 -4.71 11.36 -11.98
C VAL A 87 -5.26 12.26 -10.88
N GLY A 88 -5.36 13.57 -11.16
CA GLY A 88 -5.86 14.54 -10.19
C GLY A 88 -7.28 14.23 -9.71
N GLU A 89 -8.10 13.72 -10.61
CA GLU A 89 -9.47 13.30 -10.36
C GLU A 89 -9.62 12.24 -9.27
N PHE A 90 -8.54 11.46 -8.99
CA PHE A 90 -8.53 10.52 -7.86
C PHE A 90 -8.68 11.26 -6.52
N TYR A 91 -7.83 12.27 -6.27
CA TYR A 91 -7.89 13.00 -5.00
C TYR A 91 -9.12 13.91 -4.93
N LEU A 92 -9.49 14.57 -6.04
CA LEU A 92 -10.73 15.35 -6.12
C LEU A 92 -11.94 14.49 -5.75
N SER A 93 -12.07 13.30 -6.34
CA SER A 93 -13.19 12.38 -6.07
C SER A 93 -13.12 11.81 -4.65
N PHE A 94 -11.92 11.43 -4.18
CA PHE A 94 -11.72 10.88 -2.83
C PHE A 94 -12.18 11.87 -1.75
N PHE A 95 -11.66 13.10 -1.79
CA PHE A 95 -12.04 14.13 -0.82
C PHE A 95 -13.52 14.55 -0.94
N ALA A 96 -14.03 14.67 -2.18
CA ALA A 96 -15.42 15.05 -2.40
C ALA A 96 -16.42 14.01 -1.88
N LEU A 97 -16.13 12.72 -2.08
CA LEU A 97 -16.95 11.63 -1.53
C LEU A 97 -16.94 11.64 -0.01
N LEU A 98 -15.74 11.74 0.59
CA LEU A 98 -15.59 11.81 2.05
C LEU A 98 -16.30 13.03 2.64
N LYS A 99 -16.25 14.19 1.97
CA LYS A 99 -16.89 15.43 2.43
C LYS A 99 -18.38 15.28 2.65
N ILE A 100 -19.06 14.52 1.81
CA ILE A 100 -20.51 14.25 1.92
C ILE A 100 -20.84 12.93 2.64
N GLY A 101 -19.84 12.30 3.27
CA GLY A 101 -20.00 11.05 4.03
C GLY A 101 -20.25 9.80 3.18
N VAL A 102 -19.98 9.86 1.88
CA VAL A 102 -20.00 8.70 0.99
C VAL A 102 -18.70 7.92 1.17
N GLN A 103 -18.79 6.60 1.25
CA GLN A 103 -17.70 5.68 1.62
C GLN A 103 -17.03 5.09 0.36
N PRO A 104 -15.89 5.63 -0.12
CA PRO A 104 -15.21 5.06 -1.28
C PRO A 104 -14.53 3.73 -0.98
N VAL A 105 -14.63 2.79 -1.92
CA VAL A 105 -13.80 1.60 -2.01
C VAL A 105 -12.63 1.92 -2.95
N LEU A 106 -11.42 1.91 -2.45
CA LEU A 106 -10.23 2.31 -3.20
C LEU A 106 -9.72 1.17 -4.07
N ALA A 107 -10.34 0.99 -5.25
CA ALA A 107 -9.97 -0.05 -6.18
C ALA A 107 -8.66 0.30 -6.90
N LEU A 108 -7.76 -0.70 -7.03
CA LEU A 108 -6.46 -0.50 -7.67
C LEU A 108 -6.59 -0.50 -9.20
N PRO A 109 -5.76 0.26 -9.92
CA PRO A 109 -5.75 0.33 -11.38
C PRO A 109 -5.65 -1.02 -12.10
N ALA A 110 -5.04 -2.00 -11.44
CA ALA A 110 -4.86 -3.35 -12.00
C ALA A 110 -6.10 -4.25 -11.86
N HIS A 111 -7.10 -3.87 -11.06
CA HIS A 111 -8.34 -4.64 -10.95
C HIS A 111 -9.10 -4.65 -12.27
N ARG A 112 -9.84 -5.73 -12.52
CA ARG A 112 -10.62 -5.94 -13.75
C ARG A 112 -12.05 -6.30 -13.38
N TYR A 113 -12.79 -6.85 -14.32
CA TYR A 113 -14.22 -7.13 -14.18
C TYR A 113 -14.58 -7.89 -12.90
N SER A 114 -13.87 -8.97 -12.58
CA SER A 114 -14.19 -9.83 -11.42
C SER A 114 -14.11 -9.09 -10.10
N GLU A 115 -13.03 -8.34 -9.90
CA GLU A 115 -12.80 -7.58 -8.67
C GLU A 115 -13.73 -6.37 -8.59
N ILE A 116 -13.87 -5.60 -9.67
CA ILE A 116 -14.73 -4.40 -9.69
C ILE A 116 -16.20 -4.80 -9.47
N ARG A 117 -16.67 -5.86 -10.14
CA ARG A 117 -18.00 -6.39 -9.91
C ARG A 117 -18.21 -6.85 -8.45
N TYR A 118 -17.21 -7.54 -7.90
CA TYR A 118 -17.24 -7.95 -6.50
C TYR A 118 -17.35 -6.76 -5.56
N PHE A 119 -16.52 -5.73 -5.71
CA PHE A 119 -16.56 -4.56 -4.84
C PHE A 119 -17.90 -3.84 -4.94
N CYS A 120 -18.40 -3.62 -6.15
CA CYS A 120 -19.71 -3.00 -6.34
C CYS A 120 -20.85 -3.80 -5.71
N HIS A 121 -20.82 -5.13 -5.88
CA HIS A 121 -21.86 -6.01 -5.34
C HIS A 121 -21.78 -6.12 -3.80
N PHE A 122 -20.58 -6.41 -3.28
CA PHE A 122 -20.38 -6.68 -1.85
C PHE A 122 -20.65 -5.46 -0.97
N THR A 123 -20.40 -4.26 -1.50
CA THR A 123 -20.65 -3.01 -0.78
C THR A 123 -21.99 -2.36 -1.14
N GLU A 124 -22.74 -2.94 -2.08
CA GLU A 124 -23.94 -2.33 -2.64
C GLU A 124 -23.67 -0.89 -3.15
N ALA A 125 -22.53 -0.71 -3.81
CA ALA A 125 -22.11 0.60 -4.29
C ALA A 125 -23.14 1.18 -5.26
N LYS A 126 -23.43 2.49 -5.11
CA LYS A 126 -24.33 3.22 -6.00
C LYS A 126 -23.65 3.78 -7.22
N VAL A 127 -22.34 4.03 -7.11
CA VAL A 127 -21.55 4.68 -8.15
C VAL A 127 -20.24 3.91 -8.36
N LEU A 128 -19.85 3.76 -9.62
CA LEU A 128 -18.51 3.38 -10.06
C LEU A 128 -17.89 4.57 -10.78
N ILE A 129 -16.77 5.08 -10.27
CA ILE A 129 -15.97 6.14 -10.90
C ILE A 129 -14.75 5.48 -11.53
N THR A 130 -14.57 5.61 -12.84
CA THR A 130 -13.47 4.96 -13.57
C THR A 130 -12.95 5.83 -14.72
N ALA A 131 -11.84 5.43 -15.38
CA ALA A 131 -11.15 6.24 -16.37
C ALA A 131 -10.58 5.42 -17.52
N PRO A 132 -10.40 5.97 -18.74
CA PRO A 132 -9.87 5.27 -19.91
C PRO A 132 -8.42 4.84 -19.76
N GLN A 133 -7.61 5.56 -19.00
CA GLN A 133 -6.18 5.29 -18.80
C GLN A 133 -5.90 3.93 -18.14
N LEU A 134 -6.92 3.26 -17.57
CA LEU A 134 -6.81 1.91 -17.01
C LEU A 134 -6.72 0.81 -18.07
N GLY A 135 -6.91 1.13 -19.32
CA GLY A 135 -6.76 0.24 -20.47
C GLY A 135 -7.95 0.22 -21.43
N VAL A 136 -7.73 -0.29 -22.61
CA VAL A 136 -8.67 -0.24 -23.76
C VAL A 136 -10.05 -0.84 -23.45
N LYS A 137 -10.14 -1.80 -22.54
CA LYS A 137 -11.40 -2.48 -22.19
C LYS A 137 -12.12 -1.89 -20.96
N THR A 138 -11.65 -0.78 -20.41
CA THR A 138 -12.24 -0.24 -19.18
C THR A 138 -13.70 0.16 -19.36
N ALA A 139 -14.04 0.76 -20.49
CA ALA A 139 -15.43 1.13 -20.81
C ALA A 139 -16.34 -0.12 -20.89
N GLU A 140 -15.90 -1.18 -21.56
CA GLU A 140 -16.63 -2.45 -21.67
C GLU A 140 -16.83 -3.09 -20.30
N ILE A 141 -15.77 -3.12 -19.48
CA ILE A 141 -15.82 -3.65 -18.09
C ILE A 141 -16.84 -2.87 -17.27
N ALA A 142 -16.81 -1.54 -17.31
CA ALA A 142 -17.74 -0.70 -16.56
C ALA A 142 -19.20 -0.93 -16.99
N GLN A 143 -19.47 -1.02 -18.30
CA GLN A 143 -20.79 -1.32 -18.83
C GLN A 143 -21.29 -2.71 -18.40
N GLN A 144 -20.42 -3.72 -18.48
CA GLN A 144 -20.77 -5.07 -18.08
C GLN A 144 -21.08 -5.16 -16.58
N VAL A 145 -20.26 -4.51 -15.73
CA VAL A 145 -20.53 -4.45 -14.29
C VAL A 145 -21.87 -3.78 -14.00
N ALA A 146 -22.19 -2.67 -14.69
CA ALA A 146 -23.46 -1.97 -14.51
C ALA A 146 -24.66 -2.80 -14.99
N ALA A 147 -24.51 -3.56 -16.08
CA ALA A 147 -25.56 -4.45 -16.58
C ALA A 147 -25.84 -5.62 -15.60
N ASP A 148 -24.80 -6.14 -14.95
CA ASP A 148 -24.91 -7.26 -14.02
C ASP A 148 -25.42 -6.86 -12.62
N LEU A 149 -25.35 -5.57 -12.28
CA LEU A 149 -25.65 -5.07 -10.93
C LEU A 149 -26.72 -3.95 -10.96
N PRO A 150 -28.02 -4.27 -10.84
CA PRO A 150 -29.08 -3.26 -10.79
C PRO A 150 -28.99 -2.27 -9.62
N SER A 151 -28.20 -2.61 -8.58
CA SER A 151 -27.89 -1.71 -7.46
C SER A 151 -26.95 -0.57 -7.85
N LEU A 152 -26.07 -0.78 -8.82
CA LEU A 152 -25.18 0.24 -9.34
C LEU A 152 -25.96 1.23 -10.22
N LYS A 153 -26.22 2.42 -9.69
CA LYS A 153 -27.12 3.41 -10.31
C LYS A 153 -26.43 4.28 -11.34
N THR A 154 -25.12 4.53 -11.18
CA THR A 154 -24.41 5.50 -12.00
C THR A 154 -23.00 5.05 -12.31
N LEU A 155 -22.61 5.18 -13.57
CA LEU A 155 -21.22 5.16 -14.02
C LEU A 155 -20.73 6.61 -14.17
N VAL A 156 -19.59 6.93 -13.59
CA VAL A 156 -18.91 8.21 -13.77
C VAL A 156 -17.59 7.98 -14.50
N TRP A 157 -17.37 8.76 -15.55
CA TRP A 157 -16.21 8.66 -16.41
C TRP A 157 -15.27 9.86 -16.25
N ALA A 158 -14.06 9.60 -15.76
CA ALA A 158 -13.01 10.58 -15.60
C ALA A 158 -12.03 10.53 -16.78
N GLY A 159 -12.37 11.18 -17.88
CA GLY A 159 -11.54 11.16 -19.09
C GLY A 159 -12.27 11.73 -20.31
N GLU A 160 -11.70 11.49 -21.49
CA GLU A 160 -12.27 11.97 -22.75
C GLU A 160 -13.67 11.39 -23.00
N GLU A 161 -14.61 12.26 -23.37
CA GLU A 161 -15.99 11.87 -23.64
C GLU A 161 -16.12 10.93 -24.84
N SER A 162 -15.19 11.01 -25.80
CA SER A 162 -15.13 10.11 -26.98
C SER A 162 -14.94 8.64 -26.60
N LEU A 163 -14.38 8.36 -25.44
CA LEU A 163 -14.14 7.02 -24.91
C LEU A 163 -15.15 6.60 -23.83
N MET A 164 -16.12 7.46 -23.54
CA MET A 164 -17.06 7.26 -22.45
C MET A 164 -18.06 6.12 -22.77
N PRO A 165 -18.29 5.20 -21.83
CA PRO A 165 -19.29 4.15 -22.01
C PRO A 165 -20.71 4.75 -22.07
N THR A 166 -21.58 4.12 -22.88
CA THR A 166 -22.97 4.54 -23.01
C THR A 166 -23.68 4.55 -21.65
N GLY A 167 -24.37 5.67 -21.35
CA GLY A 167 -25.10 5.84 -20.10
C GLY A 167 -24.24 6.30 -18.91
N ALA A 168 -22.93 6.48 -19.09
CA ALA A 168 -22.09 7.09 -18.07
C ALA A 168 -22.25 8.62 -18.07
N GLN A 169 -21.89 9.24 -16.94
CA GLN A 169 -21.80 10.69 -16.79
C GLN A 169 -20.33 11.10 -16.78
N ALA A 170 -19.98 12.14 -17.54
CA ALA A 170 -18.63 12.68 -17.51
C ALA A 170 -18.37 13.40 -16.18
N LEU A 171 -17.25 13.10 -15.51
CA LEU A 171 -16.90 13.68 -14.22
C LEU A 171 -16.84 15.21 -14.25
N ASN A 172 -16.31 15.78 -15.33
CA ASN A 172 -16.20 17.22 -15.52
C ASN A 172 -17.56 17.94 -15.50
N THR A 173 -18.66 17.27 -15.81
CA THR A 173 -20.02 17.84 -15.76
C THR A 173 -20.61 17.86 -14.36
N LEU A 174 -19.96 17.26 -13.38
CA LEU A 174 -20.45 17.16 -11.99
C LEU A 174 -19.99 18.32 -11.10
N PHE A 175 -19.11 19.21 -11.57
CA PHE A 175 -18.68 20.38 -10.79
C PHE A 175 -19.79 21.43 -10.76
N LEU A 176 -20.28 21.77 -9.57
CA LEU A 176 -21.32 22.80 -9.33
C LEU A 176 -20.74 23.96 -8.54
N GLU A 177 -21.27 25.17 -8.73
CA GLU A 177 -20.86 26.37 -7.97
C GLU A 177 -21.39 26.37 -6.51
N GLU A 178 -22.23 25.41 -6.15
CA GLU A 178 -22.75 25.22 -4.79
C GLU A 178 -21.75 24.45 -3.93
N VAL A 179 -21.85 24.61 -2.60
CA VAL A 179 -21.04 23.83 -1.65
C VAL A 179 -21.84 22.62 -1.17
N GLY A 180 -21.27 21.43 -1.27
CA GLY A 180 -21.88 20.22 -0.75
C GLY A 180 -21.97 20.23 0.79
N ALA A 181 -23.02 19.60 1.34
CA ALA A 181 -23.13 19.47 2.79
C ALA A 181 -22.01 18.59 3.35
N GLN A 182 -21.43 19.02 4.47
CA GLN A 182 -20.36 18.29 5.14
C GLN A 182 -20.94 17.18 6.04
N SER A 183 -20.23 16.07 6.17
CA SER A 183 -20.53 14.99 7.12
C SER A 183 -19.68 15.18 8.38
N ASP A 184 -20.33 15.21 9.55
CA ASP A 184 -19.70 15.62 10.82
C ASP A 184 -19.13 14.47 11.67
N VAL A 185 -18.94 13.25 11.12
CA VAL A 185 -18.65 12.07 11.94
C VAL A 185 -17.24 11.53 11.74
N ALA A 186 -16.27 12.05 12.51
CA ALA A 186 -14.86 11.68 12.42
C ALA A 186 -14.55 10.21 12.81
N GLU A 187 -15.33 9.63 13.72
CA GLU A 187 -15.14 8.25 14.21
C GLU A 187 -15.99 7.21 13.48
N ASP A 188 -16.89 7.63 12.61
CA ASP A 188 -17.62 6.69 11.76
C ASP A 188 -16.69 6.16 10.65
N PHE A 189 -17.11 5.03 10.13
CA PHE A 189 -16.44 4.40 9.02
C PHE A 189 -16.45 5.32 7.79
N ALA A 190 -15.26 5.65 7.30
CA ALA A 190 -15.06 6.66 6.26
C ALA A 190 -14.86 6.05 4.87
N PHE A 191 -14.04 5.02 4.75
CA PHE A 191 -13.72 4.40 3.46
C PHE A 191 -13.13 2.99 3.62
N PHE A 192 -12.92 2.31 2.49
CA PHE A 192 -12.31 0.99 2.45
C PHE A 192 -10.95 1.01 1.78
N GLN A 193 -9.95 0.53 2.47
CA GLN A 193 -8.76 -0.04 1.88
C GLN A 193 -8.99 -1.51 1.50
N LEU A 194 -8.09 -2.08 0.71
CA LEU A 194 -8.16 -3.47 0.27
C LEU A 194 -6.98 -4.27 0.79
N SER A 195 -7.24 -5.48 1.28
CA SER A 195 -6.16 -6.38 1.67
C SER A 195 -5.37 -6.86 0.45
N GLY A 196 -4.04 -6.94 0.59
CA GLY A 196 -3.15 -7.46 -0.46
C GLY A 196 -3.12 -9.00 -0.56
N GLY A 197 -4.19 -9.70 -0.16
CA GLY A 197 -4.23 -11.17 -0.10
C GLY A 197 -3.94 -11.84 -1.43
N THR A 198 -2.97 -12.76 -1.44
CA THR A 198 -2.60 -13.58 -2.60
C THR A 198 -3.56 -14.76 -2.82
N THR A 199 -4.44 -15.05 -1.85
CA THR A 199 -5.31 -16.23 -1.82
C THR A 199 -6.78 -15.82 -1.77
N GLY A 200 -7.40 -15.54 -2.92
CA GLY A 200 -8.84 -15.31 -3.01
C GLY A 200 -9.25 -13.85 -3.21
N THR A 201 -10.53 -13.58 -2.99
CA THR A 201 -11.13 -12.25 -3.15
C THR A 201 -10.55 -11.26 -2.12
N PRO A 202 -10.14 -10.04 -2.52
CA PRO A 202 -9.64 -9.03 -1.59
C PRO A 202 -10.67 -8.73 -0.50
N LYS A 203 -10.20 -8.66 0.76
CA LYS A 203 -11.05 -8.26 1.87
C LYS A 203 -11.07 -6.74 1.99
N LEU A 204 -12.21 -6.22 2.42
CA LEU A 204 -12.38 -4.80 2.63
C LEU A 204 -11.97 -4.43 4.06
N ILE A 205 -11.07 -3.48 4.15
CA ILE A 205 -10.49 -2.95 5.39
C ILE A 205 -11.17 -1.62 5.68
N PRO A 206 -12.11 -1.56 6.63
CA PRO A 206 -12.80 -0.32 6.95
C PRO A 206 -11.88 0.60 7.76
N ARG A 207 -11.83 1.88 7.38
CA ARG A 207 -11.04 2.91 8.08
C ARG A 207 -11.96 4.06 8.51
N THR A 208 -11.70 4.61 9.69
CA THR A 208 -12.34 5.85 10.16
C THR A 208 -11.46 7.05 9.82
N HIS A 209 -12.02 8.26 9.87
CA HIS A 209 -11.20 9.46 9.72
C HIS A 209 -10.16 9.57 10.85
N SER A 210 -10.57 9.32 12.10
CA SER A 210 -9.71 9.47 13.28
C SER A 210 -8.52 8.51 13.27
N ASP A 211 -8.75 7.21 13.03
CA ASP A 211 -7.66 6.22 13.02
C ASP A 211 -6.67 6.51 11.88
N TYR A 212 -7.19 6.91 10.73
CA TYR A 212 -6.37 7.12 9.55
C TYR A 212 -5.56 8.41 9.61
N LEU A 213 -6.17 9.53 10.09
CA LEU A 213 -5.45 10.78 10.33
C LEU A 213 -4.38 10.63 11.40
N TYR A 214 -4.64 9.84 12.45
CA TYR A 214 -3.60 9.54 13.42
C TYR A 214 -2.42 8.82 12.78
N SER A 215 -2.67 7.79 11.96
CA SER A 215 -1.58 7.08 11.28
C SER A 215 -0.77 8.00 10.36
N VAL A 216 -1.44 8.93 9.67
CA VAL A 216 -0.81 9.94 8.81
C VAL A 216 0.04 10.91 9.63
N SER A 217 -0.51 11.45 10.71
CA SER A 217 0.19 12.40 11.58
C SER A 217 1.43 11.79 12.24
N ALA A 218 1.29 10.61 12.84
CA ALA A 218 2.41 9.90 13.46
C ALA A 218 3.49 9.50 12.44
N SER A 219 3.08 9.14 11.22
CA SER A 219 4.02 8.91 10.11
C SER A 219 4.77 10.18 9.71
N ASN A 220 4.08 11.34 9.65
CA ASN A 220 4.72 12.63 9.34
C ASN A 220 5.81 12.98 10.35
N ASP A 221 5.56 12.77 11.65
CA ASP A 221 6.54 13.04 12.69
C ASP A 221 7.81 12.20 12.50
N VAL A 222 7.65 10.91 12.19
CA VAL A 222 8.78 10.01 11.96
C VAL A 222 9.53 10.32 10.66
N CYS A 223 8.79 10.63 9.59
CA CYS A 223 9.35 10.88 8.26
C CYS A 223 9.74 12.34 8.03
N GLN A 224 9.47 13.23 9.00
CA GLN A 224 9.81 14.66 8.99
C GLN A 224 9.24 15.41 7.78
N PHE A 225 8.00 15.08 7.38
CA PHE A 225 7.32 15.81 6.30
C PHE A 225 7.02 17.25 6.74
N SER A 226 7.12 18.17 5.79
CA SER A 226 6.95 19.61 6.01
C SER A 226 6.41 20.28 4.74
N ALA A 227 6.12 21.58 4.80
CA ALA A 227 5.73 22.37 3.64
C ALA A 227 6.77 22.40 2.49
N ARG A 228 8.01 21.97 2.77
CA ARG A 228 9.05 21.81 1.74
C ARG A 228 9.05 20.43 1.09
N THR A 229 8.29 19.49 1.61
CA THR A 229 8.20 18.13 1.07
C THR A 229 7.56 18.15 -0.31
N ARG A 230 8.20 17.51 -1.27
CA ARG A 230 7.68 17.24 -2.61
C ARG A 230 7.66 15.74 -2.82
N TYR A 231 6.49 15.18 -2.70
CA TYR A 231 6.27 13.74 -2.69
C TYR A 231 5.90 13.22 -4.08
N LEU A 232 6.68 12.27 -4.60
CA LEU A 232 6.36 11.58 -5.85
C LEU A 232 5.45 10.37 -5.59
N CYS A 233 4.19 10.47 -5.97
CA CYS A 233 3.24 9.36 -5.95
C CYS A 233 3.36 8.56 -7.25
N ILE A 234 4.21 7.54 -7.23
CA ILE A 234 4.48 6.65 -8.37
C ILE A 234 3.76 5.31 -8.25
N LEU A 235 3.54 4.83 -7.03
CA LEU A 235 2.68 3.68 -6.76
C LEU A 235 1.21 4.08 -6.93
N PRO A 236 0.29 3.12 -7.15
CA PRO A 236 -1.13 3.42 -7.28
C PRO A 236 -1.67 4.25 -6.10
N ALA A 237 -2.19 5.44 -6.35
CA ALA A 237 -2.68 6.39 -5.33
C ALA A 237 -3.72 5.76 -4.38
N ALA A 238 -4.50 4.80 -4.87
CA ALA A 238 -5.48 4.04 -4.09
C ALA A 238 -4.87 3.07 -3.07
N HIS A 239 -3.57 2.75 -3.17
CA HIS A 239 -2.90 1.83 -2.26
C HIS A 239 -2.53 2.53 -0.95
N ASN A 240 -2.66 1.81 0.19
CA ASN A 240 -2.40 2.37 1.52
C ASN A 240 -1.01 3.01 1.66
N PHE A 241 0.04 2.40 1.12
CA PHE A 241 1.41 2.89 1.27
C PHE A 241 1.59 4.31 0.68
N PRO A 242 1.32 4.59 -0.61
CA PRO A 242 1.46 5.94 -1.15
C PRO A 242 0.38 6.91 -0.66
N LEU A 243 -0.71 6.43 -0.05
CA LEU A 243 -1.77 7.28 0.45
C LEU A 243 -1.47 7.83 1.86
N SER A 244 -0.97 7.00 2.79
CA SER A 244 -0.92 7.33 4.22
C SER A 244 0.35 6.96 4.99
N SER A 245 1.46 6.53 4.31
CA SER A 245 2.66 6.10 5.05
C SER A 245 3.93 6.93 4.71
N PRO A 246 4.04 8.22 5.05
CA PRO A 246 2.96 9.18 5.30
C PRO A 246 2.20 9.49 4.01
N GLY A 247 2.78 9.26 2.84
CA GLY A 247 2.17 9.33 1.53
C GLY A 247 1.60 10.69 1.17
N ALA A 248 0.62 10.68 0.28
CA ALA A 248 0.00 11.91 -0.20
C ALA A 248 -0.78 12.65 0.90
N LEU A 249 -1.52 11.93 1.77
CA LEU A 249 -2.25 12.58 2.86
C LEU A 249 -1.30 13.24 3.86
N GLY A 250 -0.15 12.61 4.16
CA GLY A 250 0.88 13.24 4.98
C GLY A 250 1.47 14.48 4.34
N CYS A 251 1.70 14.44 3.03
CA CYS A 251 2.17 15.58 2.28
C CYS A 251 1.16 16.73 2.29
N PHE A 252 -0.14 16.46 2.05
CA PHE A 252 -1.20 17.46 2.16
C PHE A 252 -1.32 18.04 3.58
N MET A 253 -1.27 17.20 4.62
CA MET A 253 -1.33 17.64 6.02
C MET A 253 -0.16 18.57 6.38
N ALA A 254 1.03 18.31 5.85
CA ALA A 254 2.23 19.09 6.11
C ALA A 254 2.35 20.37 5.26
N GLY A 255 1.46 20.61 4.31
CA GLY A 255 1.53 21.76 3.37
C GLY A 255 2.48 21.55 2.19
N GLY A 256 2.90 20.33 1.94
CA GLY A 256 3.81 19.95 0.84
C GLY A 256 3.10 19.79 -0.49
N MET A 257 3.83 19.34 -1.52
CA MET A 257 3.33 19.14 -2.88
C MET A 257 3.36 17.65 -3.25
N VAL A 258 2.23 17.13 -3.71
CA VAL A 258 2.11 15.78 -4.28
C VAL A 258 2.23 15.85 -5.80
N VAL A 259 3.12 15.06 -6.38
CA VAL A 259 3.28 14.94 -7.84
C VAL A 259 2.89 13.52 -8.25
N LEU A 260 1.94 13.38 -9.17
CA LEU A 260 1.46 12.09 -9.67
C LEU A 260 2.28 11.65 -10.87
N ALA A 261 2.87 10.47 -10.78
CA ALA A 261 3.52 9.84 -11.93
C ALA A 261 2.48 9.03 -12.73
N PRO A 262 2.40 9.20 -14.05
CA PRO A 262 1.45 8.47 -14.91
C PRO A 262 1.80 6.99 -15.06
N ASP A 263 3.07 6.64 -14.87
CA ASP A 263 3.59 5.29 -14.92
C ASP A 263 4.74 5.09 -13.92
N ALA A 264 5.15 3.84 -13.70
CA ALA A 264 6.16 3.48 -12.72
C ALA A 264 7.58 3.35 -13.32
N SER A 265 7.83 3.82 -14.56
CA SER A 265 9.15 3.72 -15.17
C SER A 265 10.17 4.64 -14.49
N PRO A 266 11.44 4.21 -14.37
CA PRO A 266 12.49 5.06 -13.83
C PRO A 266 12.68 6.36 -14.65
N GLN A 267 12.52 6.29 -15.96
CA GLN A 267 12.67 7.45 -16.86
C GLN A 267 11.64 8.54 -16.55
N THR A 268 10.37 8.15 -16.44
CA THR A 268 9.30 9.07 -16.01
C THR A 268 9.58 9.65 -14.63
N ALA A 269 9.97 8.79 -13.69
CA ALA A 269 10.23 9.20 -12.33
C ALA A 269 11.38 10.21 -12.23
N PHE A 270 12.51 9.93 -12.88
CA PHE A 270 13.70 10.81 -12.82
C PHE A 270 13.46 12.16 -13.51
N SER A 271 12.69 12.15 -14.62
CA SER A 271 12.23 13.40 -15.25
C SER A 271 11.36 14.24 -14.30
N LEU A 272 10.43 13.60 -13.57
CA LEU A 272 9.59 14.29 -12.59
C LEU A 272 10.39 14.76 -11.36
N ILE A 273 11.40 13.99 -10.91
CA ILE A 273 12.30 14.40 -9.83
C ILE A 273 13.01 15.69 -10.21
N GLU A 274 13.58 15.76 -11.42
CA GLU A 274 14.25 16.97 -11.92
C GLU A 274 13.28 18.13 -12.10
N LYS A 275 12.16 17.91 -12.83
CA LYS A 275 11.16 18.94 -13.14
C LYS A 275 10.57 19.58 -11.88
N HIS A 276 10.17 18.76 -10.92
CA HIS A 276 9.43 19.20 -9.74
C HIS A 276 10.31 19.28 -8.48
N GLN A 277 11.60 18.99 -8.58
CA GLN A 277 12.53 18.98 -7.43
C GLN A 277 12.01 18.10 -6.28
N ILE A 278 11.64 16.86 -6.63
CA ILE A 278 11.10 15.88 -5.68
C ILE A 278 12.08 15.58 -4.56
N THR A 279 11.58 15.55 -3.33
CA THR A 279 12.39 15.29 -2.13
C THR A 279 12.17 13.90 -1.55
N VAL A 280 10.99 13.31 -1.76
CA VAL A 280 10.63 11.99 -1.23
C VAL A 280 9.91 11.18 -2.30
N ALA A 281 10.26 9.91 -2.42
CA ALA A 281 9.54 8.93 -3.23
C ALA A 281 9.35 7.62 -2.45
N ALA A 282 8.25 6.90 -2.74
CA ALA A 282 7.96 5.60 -2.14
C ALA A 282 7.89 4.51 -3.22
N LEU A 283 8.63 3.42 -3.02
CA LEU A 283 8.72 2.31 -3.97
C LEU A 283 8.50 0.95 -3.29
N VAL A 284 8.14 -0.03 -4.10
CA VAL A 284 8.28 -1.44 -3.73
C VAL A 284 9.66 -1.94 -4.20
N PRO A 285 10.23 -3.01 -3.58
CA PRO A 285 11.57 -3.50 -3.90
C PRO A 285 11.87 -3.69 -5.39
N PRO A 286 10.99 -4.29 -6.22
CA PRO A 286 11.27 -4.43 -7.65
C PRO A 286 11.45 -3.11 -8.39
N LEU A 287 10.70 -2.07 -8.02
CA LEU A 287 10.85 -0.74 -8.63
C LEU A 287 12.13 -0.04 -8.13
N ALA A 288 12.49 -0.23 -6.85
CA ALA A 288 13.74 0.29 -6.31
C ALA A 288 14.96 -0.31 -7.03
N LEU A 289 14.94 -1.61 -7.34
CA LEU A 289 16.00 -2.26 -8.14
C LEU A 289 16.09 -1.65 -9.56
N LEU A 290 14.96 -1.39 -10.21
CA LEU A 290 14.95 -0.73 -11.53
C LEU A 290 15.52 0.69 -11.45
N TRP A 291 15.24 1.44 -10.37
CA TRP A 291 15.83 2.78 -10.16
C TRP A 291 17.34 2.72 -9.96
N LEU A 292 17.82 1.76 -9.16
CA LEU A 292 19.27 1.55 -8.96
C LEU A 292 19.97 1.21 -10.29
N ASP A 293 19.37 0.34 -11.11
CA ASP A 293 19.96 -0.04 -12.40
C ASP A 293 19.93 1.11 -13.44
N GLU A 294 18.97 2.04 -13.36
CA GLU A 294 18.85 3.20 -14.23
C GLU A 294 19.71 4.39 -13.74
N ALA A 295 19.97 4.51 -12.45
CA ALA A 295 20.71 5.64 -11.86
C ALA A 295 22.08 5.88 -12.52
N ALA A 296 22.79 4.81 -12.88
CA ALA A 296 24.08 4.89 -13.56
C ALA A 296 23.99 5.34 -15.03
N ARG A 297 22.79 5.38 -15.62
CA ARG A 297 22.57 5.67 -17.05
C ARG A 297 21.84 6.99 -17.27
N THR A 298 21.11 7.46 -16.28
CA THR A 298 20.30 8.67 -16.38
C THR A 298 21.17 9.90 -16.55
N GLN A 299 20.65 10.87 -17.34
CA GLN A 299 21.22 12.22 -17.44
C GLN A 299 20.38 13.23 -16.63
N GLN A 300 19.27 12.80 -16.04
CA GLN A 300 18.41 13.63 -15.22
C GLN A 300 19.07 13.95 -13.88
N ASN A 301 18.89 15.17 -13.41
CA ASN A 301 19.40 15.58 -12.11
C ASN A 301 18.45 15.14 -10.99
N ILE A 302 18.81 14.08 -10.29
CA ILE A 302 18.02 13.54 -9.17
C ILE A 302 18.51 14.00 -7.78
N ALA A 303 19.41 14.97 -7.71
CA ALA A 303 20.03 15.42 -6.44
C ALA A 303 19.05 16.06 -5.43
N SER A 304 17.82 16.42 -5.87
CA SER A 304 16.77 16.89 -4.97
C SER A 304 16.15 15.78 -4.11
N LEU A 305 16.28 14.51 -4.53
CA LEU A 305 15.74 13.37 -3.80
C LEU A 305 16.53 13.17 -2.50
N GLN A 306 15.87 13.35 -1.36
CA GLN A 306 16.47 13.26 -0.03
C GLN A 306 16.19 11.90 0.62
N VAL A 307 14.98 11.37 0.43
CA VAL A 307 14.53 10.11 1.04
C VAL A 307 13.89 9.21 0.00
N LEU A 308 14.34 7.97 -0.06
CA LEU A 308 13.67 6.89 -0.76
C LEU A 308 13.05 5.94 0.27
N GLN A 309 11.73 5.90 0.33
CA GLN A 309 11.00 4.92 1.12
C GLN A 309 10.85 3.62 0.33
N VAL A 310 11.20 2.49 0.94
CA VAL A 310 11.01 1.17 0.32
C VAL A 310 10.20 0.28 1.26
N GLY A 311 9.07 -0.23 0.76
CA GLY A 311 8.14 -1.02 1.56
C GLY A 311 7.25 -1.96 0.73
N GLY A 312 6.30 -2.60 1.40
CA GLY A 312 5.37 -3.55 0.77
C GLY A 312 5.89 -4.99 0.61
N ALA A 313 7.21 -5.17 0.64
CA ALA A 313 7.93 -6.43 0.76
C ALA A 313 9.31 -6.15 1.37
N ARG A 314 10.00 -7.21 1.82
CA ARG A 314 11.36 -7.06 2.32
C ARG A 314 12.31 -6.61 1.20
N PHE A 315 13.08 -5.58 1.48
CA PHE A 315 14.15 -5.13 0.60
C PHE A 315 15.46 -5.80 1.00
N SER A 316 16.17 -6.43 0.05
CA SER A 316 17.38 -7.16 0.36
C SER A 316 18.47 -6.22 0.88
N GLU A 317 19.27 -6.69 1.83
CA GLU A 317 20.37 -5.92 2.41
C GLU A 317 21.35 -5.42 1.34
N GLU A 318 21.67 -6.27 0.36
CA GLU A 318 22.56 -5.92 -0.75
C GLU A 318 22.03 -4.77 -1.61
N ALA A 319 20.73 -4.78 -1.91
CA ALA A 319 20.11 -3.68 -2.64
C ALA A 319 19.96 -2.43 -1.75
N ALA A 320 19.67 -2.59 -0.47
CA ALA A 320 19.56 -1.49 0.48
C ALA A 320 20.87 -0.70 0.59
N LYS A 321 22.01 -1.37 0.62
CA LYS A 321 23.35 -0.76 0.64
C LYS A 321 23.67 0.07 -0.60
N ARG A 322 23.03 -0.21 -1.74
CA ARG A 322 23.24 0.50 -3.00
C ARG A 322 22.53 1.86 -3.07
N VAL A 323 21.48 2.06 -2.27
CA VAL A 323 20.61 3.26 -2.37
C VAL A 323 21.42 4.55 -2.17
N LYS A 324 22.16 4.65 -1.08
CA LYS A 324 22.94 5.87 -0.75
C LYS A 324 24.04 6.19 -1.77
N PRO A 325 24.92 5.25 -2.16
CA PRO A 325 25.97 5.53 -3.13
C PRO A 325 25.45 5.75 -4.55
N GLU A 326 24.35 5.12 -4.97
CA GLU A 326 23.88 5.17 -6.36
C GLU A 326 22.80 6.25 -6.60
N LEU A 327 21.91 6.50 -5.62
CA LEU A 327 20.84 7.50 -5.74
C LEU A 327 21.11 8.78 -4.93
N GLY A 328 22.13 8.80 -4.07
CA GLY A 328 22.51 9.97 -3.27
C GLY A 328 21.54 10.34 -2.13
N CYS A 329 20.54 9.51 -1.86
CA CYS A 329 19.49 9.77 -0.87
C CYS A 329 19.53 8.80 0.31
N THR A 330 18.82 9.13 1.40
CA THR A 330 18.66 8.25 2.55
C THR A 330 17.60 7.20 2.25
N LEU A 331 17.92 5.93 2.48
CA LEU A 331 16.91 4.86 2.49
C LEU A 331 16.10 4.92 3.79
N GLN A 332 14.79 4.84 3.69
CA GLN A 332 13.89 4.58 4.80
C GLN A 332 13.09 3.31 4.51
N GLN A 333 13.39 2.21 5.21
CA GLN A 333 12.60 1.00 5.07
C GLN A 333 11.26 1.13 5.80
N VAL A 334 10.20 0.63 5.17
CA VAL A 334 8.83 0.73 5.67
C VAL A 334 8.20 -0.67 5.70
N PHE A 335 7.81 -1.10 6.89
CA PHE A 335 7.05 -2.33 7.08
C PHE A 335 5.71 -1.99 7.70
N GLY A 336 4.65 -2.16 6.95
CA GLY A 336 3.30 -1.87 7.40
C GLY A 336 2.25 -2.60 6.60
N MET A 337 1.03 -2.48 7.05
CA MET A 337 -0.14 -3.10 6.45
C MET A 337 -1.35 -2.15 6.56
N ALA A 338 -2.31 -2.31 5.65
CA ALA A 338 -3.51 -1.48 5.66
C ALA A 338 -4.42 -1.76 6.86
N GLU A 339 -4.25 -2.90 7.50
CA GLU A 339 -4.94 -3.31 8.72
C GLU A 339 -4.47 -2.59 9.98
N GLY A 340 -3.24 -2.06 9.98
CA GLY A 340 -2.69 -1.39 11.16
C GLY A 340 -1.19 -1.24 11.06
N LEU A 341 -0.45 -1.50 12.11
CA LEU A 341 0.99 -1.30 12.31
C LEU A 341 1.79 -0.77 11.10
N VAL A 342 2.51 0.32 11.32
CA VAL A 342 3.52 0.81 10.38
C VAL A 342 4.82 1.04 11.13
N ASN A 343 5.89 0.43 10.63
CA ASN A 343 7.25 0.59 11.12
C ASN A 343 8.08 1.35 10.10
N TYR A 344 9.00 2.15 10.60
CA TYR A 344 9.99 2.85 9.80
C TYR A 344 11.37 2.68 10.42
N THR A 345 12.41 2.51 9.62
CA THR A 345 13.73 2.92 10.04
C THR A 345 13.73 4.44 10.24
N ARG A 346 14.41 4.95 11.26
CA ARG A 346 14.52 6.39 11.46
C ARG A 346 15.60 6.95 10.52
N LEU A 347 15.45 8.20 10.13
CA LEU A 347 16.38 8.84 9.20
C LEU A 347 17.80 9.02 9.77
N ASP A 348 17.90 9.00 11.09
CA ASP A 348 19.14 9.09 11.88
C ASP A 348 19.61 7.75 12.48
N ASP A 349 18.92 6.65 12.17
CA ASP A 349 19.38 5.30 12.57
C ASP A 349 20.76 5.01 11.91
N PRO A 350 21.62 4.21 12.56
CA PRO A 350 22.85 3.72 11.93
C PRO A 350 22.57 2.98 10.62
N GLU A 351 23.45 3.12 9.65
CA GLU A 351 23.31 2.47 8.33
C GLU A 351 23.10 0.95 8.46
N SER A 352 23.78 0.30 9.42
CA SER A 352 23.60 -1.12 9.72
C SER A 352 22.13 -1.48 10.06
N GLU A 353 21.45 -0.64 10.82
CA GLU A 353 20.03 -0.83 11.17
C GLU A 353 19.13 -0.56 9.95
N ILE A 354 19.41 0.50 9.20
CA ILE A 354 18.62 0.88 8.01
C ILE A 354 18.66 -0.23 6.95
N VAL A 355 19.79 -0.86 6.71
CA VAL A 355 19.92 -1.85 5.63
C VAL A 355 19.45 -3.25 6.03
N THR A 356 19.41 -3.58 7.33
CA THR A 356 19.11 -4.94 7.81
C THR A 356 17.72 -5.11 8.41
N THR A 357 17.06 -4.01 8.82
CA THR A 357 15.76 -4.07 9.51
C THR A 357 14.69 -3.26 8.75
N GLN A 358 13.43 -3.44 9.14
CA GLN A 358 12.32 -2.63 8.67
C GLN A 358 11.86 -1.62 9.75
N GLY A 359 12.76 -1.29 10.67
CA GLY A 359 12.57 -0.28 11.70
C GLY A 359 11.64 -0.71 12.83
N ARG A 360 11.14 0.27 13.54
CA ARG A 360 10.30 0.11 14.74
C ARG A 360 8.96 0.83 14.57
N PRO A 361 7.93 0.49 15.37
CA PRO A 361 6.62 1.13 15.29
C PRO A 361 6.70 2.65 15.30
N MET A 362 5.83 3.30 14.52
CA MET A 362 5.78 4.76 14.45
C MET A 362 5.12 5.39 15.67
N SER A 363 4.16 4.69 16.25
CA SER A 363 3.37 5.17 17.38
C SER A 363 3.89 4.61 18.71
N PRO A 364 4.02 5.44 19.75
CA PRO A 364 4.30 4.96 21.11
C PRO A 364 3.13 4.16 21.73
N ALA A 365 1.95 4.23 21.11
CA ALA A 365 0.77 3.48 21.53
C ALA A 365 0.58 2.16 20.76
N ASP A 366 1.48 1.83 19.85
CA ASP A 366 1.47 0.52 19.21
C ASP A 366 1.91 -0.55 20.21
N GLU A 367 1.05 -1.53 20.39
CA GLU A 367 1.32 -2.71 21.18
C GLU A 367 1.55 -3.88 20.22
N PHE A 368 2.65 -4.60 20.39
CA PHE A 368 2.92 -5.78 19.59
C PHE A 368 3.48 -6.93 20.42
N LEU A 369 3.19 -8.13 19.99
CA LEU A 369 3.69 -9.38 20.57
C LEU A 369 4.34 -10.19 19.45
N VAL A 370 5.47 -10.82 19.77
CA VAL A 370 6.13 -11.81 18.90
C VAL A 370 6.02 -13.14 19.60
N LEU A 371 5.21 -14.05 19.04
CA LEU A 371 4.82 -15.30 19.71
C LEU A 371 5.30 -16.52 18.92
N ASP A 372 5.62 -17.60 19.64
CA ASP A 372 5.82 -18.92 19.05
C ASP A 372 4.48 -19.56 18.60
N GLU A 373 4.53 -20.76 18.06
CA GLU A 373 3.34 -21.50 17.64
C GLU A 373 2.42 -21.92 18.79
N ALA A 374 2.96 -22.04 19.99
CA ALA A 374 2.20 -22.35 21.20
C ALA A 374 1.55 -21.09 21.82
N GLY A 375 1.85 -19.90 21.26
CA GLY A 375 1.32 -18.62 21.74
C GLY A 375 2.14 -18.00 22.89
N ASN A 376 3.36 -18.47 23.15
CA ASN A 376 4.23 -17.88 24.16
C ASN A 376 5.11 -16.78 23.56
N PRO A 377 5.38 -15.67 24.28
CA PRO A 377 6.33 -14.66 23.86
C PRO A 377 7.74 -15.24 23.64
N VAL A 378 8.36 -14.88 22.51
CA VAL A 378 9.74 -15.26 22.24
C VAL A 378 10.72 -14.18 22.70
N PRO A 379 11.97 -14.54 23.11
CA PRO A 379 12.98 -13.55 23.43
C PRO A 379 13.44 -12.78 22.20
N LYS A 380 14.03 -11.59 22.41
CA LYS A 380 14.69 -10.82 21.34
C LYS A 380 15.71 -11.71 20.61
N GLY A 381 15.87 -11.49 19.31
CA GLY A 381 16.73 -12.30 18.44
C GLY A 381 16.09 -13.61 17.98
N THR A 382 14.92 -13.99 18.48
CA THR A 382 14.20 -15.21 18.08
C THR A 382 13.02 -14.86 17.16
N ALA A 383 12.84 -15.66 16.11
CA ALA A 383 11.73 -15.50 15.18
C ALA A 383 10.40 -15.94 15.81
N GLY A 384 9.33 -15.18 15.53
CA GLY A 384 7.98 -15.53 15.95
C GLY A 384 6.93 -14.80 15.11
N ILE A 385 5.68 -15.19 15.28
CA ILE A 385 4.53 -14.59 14.59
C ILE A 385 4.21 -13.25 15.24
N LEU A 386 4.03 -12.22 14.41
CA LEU A 386 3.72 -10.87 14.86
C LEU A 386 2.22 -10.69 15.09
N PHE A 387 1.87 -10.21 16.27
CA PHE A 387 0.53 -9.75 16.65
C PHE A 387 0.60 -8.26 17.00
N VAL A 388 -0.39 -7.48 16.56
CA VAL A 388 -0.37 -6.01 16.72
C VAL A 388 -1.72 -5.47 17.18
N ARG A 389 -1.67 -4.37 17.94
CA ARG A 389 -2.83 -3.62 18.41
C ARG A 389 -2.42 -2.15 18.57
N GLY A 390 -3.29 -1.22 18.22
CA GLY A 390 -2.98 0.19 18.36
C GLY A 390 -4.11 1.12 17.91
N PRO A 391 -3.89 2.44 18.00
CA PRO A 391 -4.92 3.44 17.66
C PRO A 391 -5.39 3.44 16.23
N TYR A 392 -4.67 2.78 15.34
CA TYR A 392 -5.00 2.67 13.91
C TYR A 392 -5.00 1.22 13.40
N THR A 393 -5.02 0.24 14.32
CA THR A 393 -5.22 -1.18 13.98
C THR A 393 -6.71 -1.48 13.95
N ILE A 394 -7.23 -1.93 12.80
CA ILE A 394 -8.66 -2.26 12.65
C ILE A 394 -9.09 -3.35 13.63
N GLN A 395 -10.39 -3.40 13.93
CA GLN A 395 -10.99 -4.40 14.83
C GLN A 395 -11.66 -5.54 14.06
N GLY A 396 -11.70 -5.45 12.73
CA GLY A 396 -12.25 -6.49 11.88
C GLY A 396 -12.36 -6.05 10.42
N TYR A 397 -12.34 -7.02 9.51
CA TYR A 397 -12.69 -6.81 8.11
C TYR A 397 -14.21 -6.70 7.96
N TYR A 398 -14.62 -5.93 6.97
CA TYR A 398 -16.02 -5.65 6.70
C TYR A 398 -16.76 -6.91 6.26
N HIS A 399 -17.90 -7.22 6.90
CA HIS A 399 -18.73 -8.40 6.64
C HIS A 399 -17.96 -9.73 6.54
N ALA A 400 -16.94 -9.94 7.39
CA ALA A 400 -16.11 -11.15 7.35
C ALA A 400 -16.01 -11.85 8.73
N PRO A 401 -17.11 -12.25 9.39
CA PRO A 401 -17.11 -12.72 10.78
C PRO A 401 -16.23 -13.96 11.00
N GLU A 402 -16.27 -14.95 10.12
CA GLU A 402 -15.46 -16.16 10.23
C GLU A 402 -13.95 -15.86 10.08
N HIS A 403 -13.62 -14.92 9.18
CA HIS A 403 -12.24 -14.51 9.00
C HIS A 403 -11.75 -13.70 10.21
N ASN A 404 -12.60 -12.82 10.73
CA ASN A 404 -12.28 -12.00 11.90
C ASN A 404 -12.00 -12.86 13.13
N GLN A 405 -12.75 -13.94 13.36
CA GLN A 405 -12.47 -14.89 14.43
C GLN A 405 -11.07 -15.49 14.40
N ARG A 406 -10.49 -15.69 13.20
CA ARG A 406 -9.14 -16.28 13.04
C ARG A 406 -8.04 -15.23 13.06
N SER A 407 -8.40 -13.98 12.71
CA SER A 407 -7.42 -12.89 12.52
C SER A 407 -7.27 -12.00 13.74
N PHE A 408 -8.23 -11.99 14.66
CA PHE A 408 -8.20 -11.16 15.85
C PHE A 408 -8.32 -12.02 17.10
N THR A 409 -7.50 -11.72 18.11
CA THR A 409 -7.59 -12.36 19.42
C THR A 409 -8.71 -11.73 20.27
N GLU A 410 -9.13 -12.39 21.35
CA GLU A 410 -10.09 -11.83 22.31
C GLU A 410 -9.59 -10.53 22.96
N LEU A 411 -8.27 -10.35 23.05
CA LEU A 411 -7.63 -9.13 23.55
C LEU A 411 -7.51 -8.01 22.50
N GLY A 412 -8.06 -8.20 21.29
CA GLY A 412 -8.06 -7.22 20.22
C GLY A 412 -6.73 -7.11 19.45
N TYR A 413 -5.81 -8.08 19.57
CA TYR A 413 -4.63 -8.12 18.72
C TYR A 413 -4.96 -8.72 17.36
N TYR A 414 -4.49 -8.06 16.32
CA TYR A 414 -4.53 -8.57 14.95
C TYR A 414 -3.32 -9.49 14.70
N ARG A 415 -3.58 -10.71 14.23
CA ARG A 415 -2.56 -11.66 13.79
C ARG A 415 -2.15 -11.32 12.36
N THR A 416 -0.96 -10.77 12.18
CA THR A 416 -0.50 -10.27 10.87
C THR A 416 -0.18 -11.38 9.88
N GLY A 417 0.22 -12.55 10.39
CA GLY A 417 0.76 -13.66 9.60
C GLY A 417 2.20 -13.42 9.13
N ASP A 418 2.82 -12.31 9.53
CA ASP A 418 4.24 -12.07 9.30
C ASP A 418 5.07 -12.70 10.41
N ILE A 419 6.20 -13.30 10.06
CA ILE A 419 7.21 -13.81 10.99
C ILE A 419 8.31 -12.76 11.08
N VAL A 420 8.60 -12.32 12.31
CA VAL A 420 9.57 -11.27 12.56
C VAL A 420 10.59 -11.68 13.62
N VAL A 421 11.76 -11.06 13.58
CA VAL A 421 12.75 -11.07 14.66
C VAL A 421 12.83 -9.64 15.22
N MET A 422 12.70 -9.49 16.52
CA MET A 422 12.96 -8.22 17.20
C MET A 422 14.44 -8.12 17.57
N THR A 423 15.12 -7.10 17.07
CA THR A 423 16.53 -6.83 17.38
C THR A 423 16.70 -6.33 18.82
N GLU A 424 17.93 -6.31 19.34
CA GLU A 424 18.24 -5.73 20.66
C GLU A 424 17.85 -4.23 20.73
N ALA A 425 18.01 -3.51 19.62
CA ALA A 425 17.62 -2.10 19.48
C ALA A 425 16.08 -1.88 19.40
N GLY A 426 15.28 -2.96 19.35
CA GLY A 426 13.82 -2.89 19.25
C GLY A 426 13.28 -2.72 17.84
N ASN A 427 14.14 -2.81 16.82
CA ASN A 427 13.69 -2.83 15.42
C ASN A 427 13.15 -4.22 15.05
N LEU A 428 12.22 -4.27 14.11
CA LEU A 428 11.69 -5.51 13.57
C LEU A 428 12.39 -5.85 12.25
N GLN A 429 12.77 -7.11 12.12
CA GLN A 429 13.25 -7.70 10.88
C GLN A 429 12.22 -8.72 10.41
N VAL A 430 11.60 -8.48 9.27
CA VAL A 430 10.69 -9.45 8.64
C VAL A 430 11.53 -10.57 8.06
N VAL A 431 11.25 -11.81 8.47
CA VAL A 431 11.99 -13.01 8.03
C VAL A 431 11.13 -13.97 7.23
N GLY A 432 9.81 -13.70 7.13
CA GLY A 432 8.92 -14.49 6.29
C GLY A 432 7.45 -14.30 6.61
N ARG A 433 6.64 -15.14 5.98
CA ARG A 433 5.22 -15.26 6.28
C ARG A 433 4.88 -16.66 6.74
N ASP A 434 3.99 -16.73 7.71
CA ASP A 434 3.47 -18.00 8.27
C ASP A 434 2.95 -18.94 7.16
N LYS A 435 2.25 -18.37 6.16
CA LYS A 435 1.72 -19.13 5.00
C LYS A 435 2.74 -19.49 3.92
N ASP A 436 3.89 -18.85 3.91
CA ASP A 436 4.95 -19.04 2.91
C ASP A 436 6.13 -19.85 3.50
N GLN A 437 5.98 -20.35 4.71
CA GLN A 437 6.95 -21.23 5.34
C GLN A 437 6.87 -22.62 4.71
N ILE A 438 8.00 -23.14 4.28
CA ILE A 438 8.11 -24.46 3.64
C ILE A 438 8.44 -25.48 4.73
N ASN A 439 7.62 -26.52 4.87
CA ASN A 439 7.79 -27.60 5.85
C ASN A 439 8.47 -28.80 5.22
N ARG A 440 9.78 -28.75 5.10
CA ARG A 440 10.58 -29.79 4.44
C ARG A 440 10.99 -30.88 5.42
N GLY A 441 10.24 -31.99 5.47
CA GLY A 441 10.56 -33.13 6.32
C GLY A 441 10.64 -32.80 7.81
N GLY A 442 9.85 -31.85 8.29
CA GLY A 442 9.88 -31.33 9.66
C GLY A 442 10.78 -30.12 9.89
N GLU A 443 11.66 -29.80 8.92
CA GLU A 443 12.48 -28.60 8.96
C GLU A 443 11.72 -27.43 8.33
N LYS A 444 11.70 -26.28 9.00
CA LYS A 444 11.02 -25.07 8.54
C LYS A 444 11.97 -24.14 7.79
N ILE A 445 11.62 -23.84 6.54
CA ILE A 445 12.39 -22.95 5.68
C ILE A 445 11.61 -21.67 5.45
N ALA A 446 12.15 -20.54 5.87
CA ALA A 446 11.64 -19.24 5.50
C ALA A 446 12.01 -18.94 4.04
N ALA A 447 11.02 -18.93 3.14
CA ALA A 447 11.27 -18.72 1.71
C ALA A 447 12.03 -17.43 1.45
N GLU A 448 11.66 -16.34 2.12
CA GLU A 448 12.31 -15.03 1.98
C GLU A 448 13.79 -15.01 2.40
N GLU A 449 14.19 -15.82 3.39
CA GLU A 449 15.61 -15.95 3.76
C GLU A 449 16.42 -16.49 2.58
N VAL A 450 15.92 -17.55 1.95
CA VAL A 450 16.58 -18.17 0.79
C VAL A 450 16.57 -17.25 -0.42
N GLU A 451 15.45 -16.55 -0.67
CA GLU A 451 15.30 -15.54 -1.73
C GLU A 451 16.37 -14.43 -1.59
N ASN A 452 16.58 -13.91 -0.37
CA ASN A 452 17.59 -12.88 -0.11
C ASN A 452 19.03 -13.37 -0.40
N HIS A 453 19.34 -14.60 -0.04
CA HIS A 453 20.65 -15.17 -0.39
C HIS A 453 20.81 -15.39 -1.89
N LEU A 454 19.74 -15.74 -2.60
CA LEU A 454 19.74 -15.89 -4.06
C LEU A 454 19.95 -14.55 -4.78
N LEU A 455 19.31 -13.48 -4.30
CA LEU A 455 19.44 -12.13 -4.86
C LEU A 455 20.86 -11.54 -4.73
N ALA A 456 21.66 -12.06 -3.80
CA ALA A 456 23.07 -11.69 -3.65
C ALA A 456 24.00 -12.34 -4.72
N HIS A 457 23.48 -13.20 -5.60
CA HIS A 457 24.26 -13.79 -6.67
C HIS A 457 24.28 -12.86 -7.89
N ASP A 458 25.47 -12.53 -8.43
CA ASP A 458 25.66 -11.55 -9.52
C ASP A 458 24.76 -11.77 -10.74
N SER A 459 24.51 -13.03 -11.09
CA SER A 459 23.67 -13.38 -12.23
C SER A 459 22.18 -13.31 -11.96
N VAL A 460 21.73 -13.21 -10.69
CA VAL A 460 20.31 -13.25 -10.33
C VAL A 460 19.77 -11.81 -10.29
N HIS A 461 18.69 -11.57 -11.02
CA HIS A 461 17.96 -10.31 -11.04
C HIS A 461 16.76 -10.32 -10.08
N ASP A 462 16.00 -11.43 -10.10
CA ASP A 462 14.82 -11.60 -9.22
C ASP A 462 14.71 -13.07 -8.82
N ALA A 463 14.15 -13.36 -7.64
CA ALA A 463 14.08 -14.70 -7.09
C ALA A 463 12.78 -14.92 -6.30
N ALA A 464 12.18 -16.09 -6.44
CA ALA A 464 11.08 -16.56 -5.60
C ALA A 464 11.32 -18.00 -5.18
N VAL A 465 11.04 -18.30 -3.90
CA VAL A 465 11.13 -19.66 -3.36
C VAL A 465 9.74 -20.08 -2.89
N ILE A 466 9.32 -21.25 -3.35
CA ILE A 466 7.99 -21.80 -3.06
C ILE A 466 8.08 -23.24 -2.59
N ALA A 467 7.07 -23.66 -1.82
CA ALA A 467 6.84 -25.05 -1.51
C ALA A 467 6.28 -25.80 -2.73
N ILE A 468 6.81 -26.95 -3.01
CA ILE A 468 6.25 -27.92 -3.96
C ILE A 468 5.97 -29.24 -3.23
N PRO A 469 4.87 -29.94 -3.52
CA PRO A 469 4.55 -31.21 -2.86
C PRO A 469 5.64 -32.28 -3.06
N ASP A 470 5.86 -33.10 -2.03
CA ASP A 470 6.78 -34.24 -2.05
C ASP A 470 6.24 -35.41 -1.22
N GLU A 471 6.30 -36.62 -1.76
CA GLU A 471 5.75 -37.82 -1.12
C GLU A 471 6.46 -38.20 0.17
N TYR A 472 7.76 -37.89 0.32
CA TYR A 472 8.58 -38.31 1.49
C TYR A 472 8.76 -37.18 2.50
N LEU A 473 8.91 -35.95 2.02
CA LEU A 473 9.22 -34.79 2.86
C LEU A 473 7.97 -33.92 3.16
N GLY A 474 6.82 -34.28 2.59
CA GLY A 474 5.63 -33.44 2.61
C GLY A 474 5.76 -32.26 1.62
N GLU A 475 6.79 -31.44 1.82
CA GLU A 475 7.13 -30.34 0.93
C GLU A 475 8.62 -30.31 0.60
N ARG A 476 8.95 -29.80 -0.60
CA ARG A 476 10.31 -29.41 -1.02
C ARG A 476 10.36 -27.94 -1.39
N SER A 477 11.55 -27.38 -1.33
CA SER A 477 11.77 -26.01 -1.78
C SER A 477 12.15 -25.95 -3.26
N CYS A 478 11.47 -25.05 -4.01
CA CYS A 478 11.78 -24.75 -5.38
C CYS A 478 12.11 -23.27 -5.55
N ALA A 479 13.31 -22.94 -6.02
CA ALA A 479 13.73 -21.60 -6.35
C ALA A 479 13.48 -21.32 -7.84
N ALA A 480 12.68 -20.28 -8.14
CA ALA A 480 12.48 -19.74 -9.48
C ALA A 480 13.29 -18.44 -9.63
N LEU A 481 14.17 -18.38 -10.59
CA LEU A 481 15.15 -17.31 -10.78
C LEU A 481 14.95 -16.59 -12.11
N VAL A 482 14.96 -15.27 -12.09
CA VAL A 482 15.15 -14.42 -13.26
C VAL A 482 16.61 -13.99 -13.29
N CYS A 483 17.31 -14.22 -14.38
CA CYS A 483 18.72 -13.88 -14.50
C CYS A 483 18.97 -12.64 -15.36
N ARG A 484 20.04 -11.90 -15.06
CA ARG A 484 20.45 -10.66 -15.77
C ARG A 484 20.96 -10.93 -17.19
N ALA A 485 21.57 -12.09 -17.39
CA ALA A 485 22.17 -12.52 -18.66
C ALA A 485 22.00 -14.02 -18.84
N LYS A 486 23.09 -14.76 -19.09
CA LYS A 486 23.04 -16.22 -19.24
C LYS A 486 22.71 -16.89 -17.91
N ASN A 487 21.79 -17.85 -17.94
CA ASN A 487 21.46 -18.62 -16.75
C ASN A 487 22.67 -19.44 -16.25
N PRO A 488 23.06 -19.31 -14.98
CA PRO A 488 24.04 -20.19 -14.36
C PRO A 488 23.49 -21.62 -14.25
N LYS A 489 24.36 -22.57 -13.98
CA LYS A 489 23.89 -23.93 -13.71
C LYS A 489 23.27 -24.01 -12.29
N ALA A 490 22.21 -24.79 -12.12
CA ALA A 490 21.57 -24.98 -10.81
C ALA A 490 22.57 -25.40 -9.70
N ILE A 491 23.59 -26.19 -10.05
CA ILE A 491 24.63 -26.59 -9.11
C ILE A 491 25.53 -25.42 -8.66
N GLU A 492 25.72 -24.42 -9.49
CA GLU A 492 26.50 -23.21 -9.17
C GLU A 492 25.73 -22.36 -8.16
N ILE A 493 24.42 -22.19 -8.36
CA ILE A 493 23.52 -21.52 -7.41
C ILE A 493 23.54 -22.24 -6.04
N LYS A 494 23.38 -23.56 -6.04
CA LYS A 494 23.41 -24.34 -4.79
C LYS A 494 24.77 -24.25 -4.07
N ARG A 495 25.87 -24.25 -4.82
CA ARG A 495 27.22 -24.07 -4.26
C ARG A 495 27.40 -22.67 -3.68
N PHE A 496 26.93 -21.66 -4.38
CA PHE A 496 26.95 -20.28 -3.91
C PHE A 496 26.19 -20.15 -2.56
N LEU A 497 24.98 -20.68 -2.45
CA LEU A 497 24.20 -20.63 -1.22
C LEU A 497 24.91 -21.33 -0.04
N ARG A 498 25.55 -22.49 -0.28
CA ARG A 498 26.37 -23.14 0.75
C ARG A 498 27.57 -22.27 1.17
N GLY A 499 28.22 -21.62 0.21
CA GLY A 499 29.32 -20.69 0.47
C GLY A 499 28.90 -19.46 1.31
N ARG A 500 27.62 -19.12 1.32
CA ARG A 500 27.05 -18.06 2.17
C ARG A 500 26.64 -18.54 3.57
N GLY A 501 26.88 -19.80 3.90
CA GLY A 501 26.62 -20.33 5.22
C GLY A 501 25.17 -20.79 5.47
N LEU A 502 24.34 -20.93 4.45
CA LEU A 502 23.01 -21.51 4.61
C LEU A 502 23.10 -22.98 5.04
N ALA A 503 22.23 -23.38 5.97
CA ALA A 503 22.08 -24.79 6.35
C ALA A 503 21.65 -25.63 5.14
N ASP A 504 22.13 -26.88 5.06
CA ASP A 504 21.89 -27.74 3.90
C ASP A 504 20.40 -27.96 3.60
N PHE A 505 19.55 -28.05 4.61
CA PHE A 505 18.11 -28.22 4.43
C PHE A 505 17.42 -26.99 3.80
N LYS A 506 18.02 -25.80 3.89
CA LYS A 506 17.54 -24.55 3.27
C LYS A 506 17.98 -24.39 1.81
N ILE A 507 18.94 -25.20 1.34
CA ILE A 507 19.36 -25.16 -0.05
C ILE A 507 18.22 -25.69 -0.92
N PRO A 508 17.74 -24.92 -1.92
CA PRO A 508 16.60 -25.32 -2.74
C PRO A 508 16.78 -26.70 -3.36
N ASP A 509 15.78 -27.57 -3.18
CA ASP A 509 15.80 -28.91 -3.80
C ASP A 509 15.78 -28.81 -5.30
N ARG A 510 14.97 -27.86 -5.85
CA ARG A 510 14.85 -27.58 -7.26
C ARG A 510 15.21 -26.12 -7.56
N VAL A 511 15.89 -25.87 -8.67
CA VAL A 511 16.15 -24.52 -9.20
C VAL A 511 15.67 -24.50 -10.64
N ILE A 512 14.80 -23.53 -10.95
CA ILE A 512 14.30 -23.28 -12.30
C ILE A 512 14.63 -21.85 -12.70
N PHE A 513 14.68 -21.61 -14.01
CA PHE A 513 14.91 -20.30 -14.59
C PHE A 513 13.68 -19.89 -15.38
N VAL A 514 13.23 -18.66 -15.14
CA VAL A 514 12.05 -18.08 -15.80
C VAL A 514 12.39 -16.71 -16.36
N ASP A 515 11.70 -16.29 -17.41
CA ASP A 515 11.93 -14.97 -18.00
C ASP A 515 11.37 -13.84 -17.11
N VAL A 516 10.27 -14.12 -16.40
CA VAL A 516 9.61 -13.16 -15.51
C VAL A 516 8.89 -13.91 -14.39
N LEU A 517 8.94 -13.36 -13.16
CA LEU A 517 8.13 -13.85 -12.06
C LEU A 517 6.71 -13.24 -12.15
N PRO A 518 5.65 -14.06 -12.03
CA PRO A 518 4.28 -13.54 -12.03
C PRO A 518 4.07 -12.62 -10.82
N LYS A 519 3.42 -11.46 -11.05
CA LYS A 519 3.18 -10.46 -10.02
C LYS A 519 1.68 -10.26 -9.77
N THR A 520 1.35 -9.88 -8.54
CA THR A 520 0.01 -9.43 -8.15
C THR A 520 -0.23 -8.00 -8.65
N PRO A 521 -1.49 -7.51 -8.64
CA PRO A 521 -1.83 -6.12 -8.99
C PRO A 521 -1.06 -5.05 -8.21
N VAL A 522 -0.56 -5.40 -7.03
CA VAL A 522 0.26 -4.52 -6.15
C VAL A 522 1.78 -4.72 -6.34
N GLY A 523 2.21 -5.44 -7.37
CA GLY A 523 3.62 -5.66 -7.68
C GLY A 523 4.33 -6.74 -6.85
N LYS A 524 3.65 -7.45 -5.95
CA LYS A 524 4.21 -8.57 -5.19
C LYS A 524 4.26 -9.83 -6.05
N ILE A 525 5.24 -10.72 -5.82
CA ILE A 525 5.31 -12.01 -6.49
C ILE A 525 4.07 -12.85 -6.16
N ASN A 526 3.42 -13.38 -7.20
CA ASN A 526 2.27 -14.28 -7.06
C ASN A 526 2.74 -15.73 -7.04
N LYS A 527 3.03 -16.25 -5.84
CA LYS A 527 3.55 -17.61 -5.64
C LYS A 527 2.59 -18.71 -6.10
N ASN A 528 1.27 -18.47 -6.06
CA ASN A 528 0.28 -19.44 -6.57
C ASN A 528 0.37 -19.58 -8.10
N LYS A 529 0.41 -18.45 -8.82
CA LYS A 529 0.63 -18.50 -10.28
C LYS A 529 1.99 -19.07 -10.64
N LEU A 530 3.00 -18.87 -9.80
CA LEU A 530 4.31 -19.46 -10.02
C LEU A 530 4.26 -21.00 -9.86
N LEU A 531 3.48 -21.50 -8.90
CA LEU A 531 3.28 -22.94 -8.68
C LEU A 531 2.59 -23.61 -9.89
N GLU A 532 1.67 -22.90 -10.57
CA GLU A 532 0.99 -23.39 -11.77
C GLU A 532 1.94 -23.54 -12.99
N LEU A 533 3.11 -22.88 -12.98
CA LEU A 533 4.11 -22.89 -14.05
C LEU A 533 5.18 -23.99 -13.85
N ILE A 534 5.20 -24.70 -12.70
CA ILE A 534 6.23 -25.66 -12.30
C ILE A 534 5.74 -27.10 -12.30
#